data_84d4d1acc95bbf81462282227dd821e5
#
_entry.id   84d4d1acc95bbf81462282227dd821e5
#
_cell.length_a   1.000
_cell.length_b   1.000
_cell.length_c   1.000
_cell.angle_alpha   90.00
_cell.angle_beta   90.00
_cell.angle_gamma   90.00
#
_symmetry.space_group_name_H-M   'P 1'
#
loop_
_entity.id
_entity.type
_entity.pdbx_description
1 polymer ?
#
loop_
_entity_poly.entity_id
_entity_poly.type
_entity_poly.pdbx_seq_one_letter_code
_entity_poly.pdbx_strand_id
1 'polypeptide(L)'
;KGLSAEGFCYINRFDGVVKISPTNKGWGRYLLIFTFYDNGSGHLVEVIMPTQKSNNPVCLRKTGGNVLVKKDADNCVYVSSSSNDNYKIGVSCIGKTVDDGITISNISKSEYEEISTTDVAMI
;
A
#
# COMPACT_ATOMS: atom_id res chain seq x y z
N LYS A 1 9.61 11.30 -0.01
CA LYS A 1 10.10 10.92 -1.33
C LYS A 1 8.98 10.36 -2.16
N GLY A 2 8.82 10.89 -3.33
CA GLY A 2 7.72 10.52 -4.18
C GLY A 2 7.95 9.23 -4.95
N LEU A 3 6.88 8.71 -5.53
CA LEU A 3 6.89 7.54 -6.38
C LEU A 3 6.72 7.99 -7.81
N SER A 4 7.65 7.64 -8.67
CA SER A 4 7.52 7.95 -10.09
C SER A 4 6.68 6.89 -10.78
N ALA A 5 6.22 7.18 -11.99
CA ALA A 5 5.37 6.27 -12.74
C ALA A 5 6.06 4.95 -13.08
N GLU A 6 7.37 4.93 -13.15
CA GLU A 6 8.12 3.73 -13.49
C GLU A 6 9.12 3.36 -12.40
N GLY A 7 9.07 4.06 -11.30
CA GLY A 7 10.08 3.90 -10.30
C GLY A 7 9.62 3.06 -9.13
N PHE A 8 10.38 3.17 -8.10
CA PHE A 8 10.01 2.57 -6.85
C PHE A 8 10.30 3.55 -5.73
N CYS A 9 9.62 3.36 -4.65
CA CYS A 9 9.82 4.10 -3.43
C CYS A 9 10.26 3.11 -2.38
N TYR A 10 11.25 3.48 -1.62
CA TYR A 10 11.78 2.61 -0.61
C TYR A 10 11.55 3.20 0.76
N ILE A 11 10.83 2.47 1.58
CA ILE A 11 10.56 2.87 2.95
C ILE A 11 11.38 1.96 3.83
N ASN A 12 12.46 2.51 4.34
CA ASN A 12 13.45 1.71 5.01
C ASN A 12 12.95 1.06 6.28
N ARG A 13 12.19 1.79 7.04
CA ARG A 13 11.83 1.31 8.35
C ARG A 13 10.74 2.20 8.88
N PHE A 14 9.71 1.60 9.40
CA PHE A 14 8.70 2.38 10.06
C PHE A 14 7.97 1.50 11.08
N ASP A 15 7.39 2.16 12.02
CA ASP A 15 6.65 1.54 13.10
C ASP A 15 5.16 1.89 12.97
N GLY A 16 4.72 2.09 11.76
CA GLY A 16 3.35 2.46 11.47
C GLY A 16 2.81 1.69 10.28
N VAL A 17 2.06 2.39 9.47
CA VAL A 17 1.30 1.82 8.36
C VAL A 17 1.61 2.59 7.09
N VAL A 18 1.74 1.90 5.97
CA VAL A 18 1.87 2.54 4.67
C VAL A 18 0.48 2.83 4.14
N LYS A 19 0.22 4.07 3.81
CA LYS A 19 -1.05 4.51 3.25
C LYS A 19 -0.86 4.90 1.80
N ILE A 20 -1.69 4.34 0.92
CA ILE A 20 -1.70 4.68 -0.50
C ILE A 20 -3.03 5.34 -0.79
N SER A 21 -2.97 6.56 -1.31
CA SER A 21 -4.17 7.35 -1.57
C SER A 21 -4.34 7.62 -3.05
N PRO A 22 -5.53 7.40 -3.61
CA PRO A 22 -5.82 7.83 -4.97
C PRO A 22 -5.97 9.36 -4.97
N THR A 23 -5.47 10.00 -6.03
CA THR A 23 -5.51 11.45 -6.12
C THR A 23 -6.63 11.96 -7.01
N ASN A 24 -7.32 11.07 -7.71
CA ASN A 24 -8.33 11.41 -8.72
C ASN A 24 -7.75 12.13 -9.93
N LYS A 25 -6.45 12.02 -10.13
CA LYS A 25 -5.80 12.59 -11.31
C LYS A 25 -5.64 11.50 -12.36
N GLY A 26 -6.18 11.76 -13.54
CA GLY A 26 -6.09 10.82 -14.64
C GLY A 26 -6.89 9.55 -14.40
N TRP A 27 -6.85 8.66 -15.37
CA TRP A 27 -7.56 7.39 -15.32
C TRP A 27 -6.56 6.27 -15.58
N GLY A 28 -6.27 5.52 -14.57
CA GLY A 28 -5.33 4.43 -14.72
C GLY A 28 -5.20 3.62 -13.45
N ARG A 29 -4.29 2.68 -13.51
CA ARG A 29 -4.03 1.79 -12.39
C ARG A 29 -2.53 1.53 -12.31
N TYR A 30 -2.09 1.31 -11.09
CA TYR A 30 -0.72 0.90 -10.83
C TYR A 30 -0.75 -0.50 -10.23
N LEU A 31 0.23 -1.30 -10.59
CA LEU A 31 0.51 -2.51 -9.83
C LEU A 31 1.58 -2.16 -8.81
N LEU A 32 1.23 -2.27 -7.55
CA LEU A 32 2.16 -2.01 -6.45
C LEU A 32 2.60 -3.34 -5.85
N ILE A 33 3.89 -3.50 -5.70
CA ILE A 33 4.46 -4.68 -5.09
C ILE A 33 5.15 -4.24 -3.81
N PHE A 34 4.68 -4.78 -2.69
CA PHE A 34 5.24 -4.46 -1.39
C PHE A 34 6.03 -5.68 -0.92
N THR A 35 7.26 -5.44 -0.50
CA THR A 35 8.08 -6.47 0.09
C THR A 35 8.36 -6.09 1.53
N PHE A 36 8.19 -7.03 2.41
CA PHE A 36 8.39 -6.83 3.85
C PHE A 36 9.54 -7.69 4.29
N TYR A 37 10.34 -7.16 5.17
CA TYR A 37 11.39 -7.92 5.80
C TYR A 37 11.30 -7.71 7.30
N ASP A 38 10.98 -8.76 8.03
CA ASP A 38 10.96 -8.74 9.47
C ASP A 38 11.56 -10.06 9.96
N ASN A 39 12.52 -9.98 10.85
CA ASN A 39 13.12 -11.14 11.50
C ASN A 39 13.51 -12.26 10.52
N GLY A 40 13.98 -11.90 9.35
CA GLY A 40 14.42 -12.86 8.36
C GLY A 40 13.33 -13.49 7.52
N SER A 41 12.08 -13.18 7.80
CA SER A 41 10.97 -13.68 6.98
C SER A 41 10.62 -12.66 5.92
N GLY A 42 10.38 -13.10 4.72
CA GLY A 42 9.97 -12.23 3.64
C GLY A 42 8.50 -12.41 3.34
N HIS A 43 7.82 -11.32 3.18
CA HIS A 43 6.41 -11.34 2.77
C HIS A 43 6.24 -10.47 1.55
N LEU A 44 5.24 -10.79 0.75
CA LEU A 44 4.97 -10.12 -0.51
C LEU A 44 3.50 -9.78 -0.59
N VAL A 45 3.20 -8.58 -1.05
CA VAL A 45 1.83 -8.15 -1.31
C VAL A 45 1.80 -7.49 -2.68
N GLU A 46 0.81 -7.85 -3.49
CA GLU A 46 0.60 -7.25 -4.80
C GLU A 46 -0.80 -6.64 -4.83
N VAL A 47 -0.86 -5.35 -5.12
CA VAL A 47 -2.12 -4.61 -5.12
C VAL A 47 -2.27 -3.84 -6.42
N ILE A 48 -3.45 -3.94 -7.04
CA ILE A 48 -3.83 -3.06 -8.15
C ILE A 48 -4.45 -1.83 -7.52
N MET A 49 -3.82 -0.68 -7.75
CA MET A 49 -4.25 0.57 -7.14
C MET A 49 -4.75 1.55 -8.20
N PRO A 50 -6.05 1.81 -8.24
CA PRO A 50 -6.59 2.81 -9.18
C PRO A 50 -6.23 4.23 -8.75
N THR A 51 -6.23 5.14 -9.72
CA THR A 51 -5.99 6.55 -9.45
C THR A 51 -7.26 7.28 -9.03
N GLN A 52 -8.42 6.67 -9.24
CA GLN A 52 -9.72 7.29 -8.94
C GLN A 52 -10.34 6.66 -7.71
N LYS A 53 -10.84 7.49 -6.80
CA LYS A 53 -11.50 7.01 -5.58
C LYS A 53 -12.72 6.13 -5.86
N SER A 54 -13.35 6.32 -7.01
CA SER A 54 -14.54 5.57 -7.35
C SER A 54 -14.25 4.14 -7.76
N ASN A 55 -13.00 3.79 -7.98
CA ASN A 55 -12.63 2.44 -8.38
C ASN A 55 -12.02 1.71 -7.20
N ASN A 56 -12.40 0.45 -7.05
CA ASN A 56 -11.94 -0.34 -5.92
C ASN A 56 -10.55 -0.90 -6.15
N PRO A 57 -9.66 -0.79 -5.18
CA PRO A 57 -8.39 -1.49 -5.24
C PRO A 57 -8.60 -2.99 -5.09
N VAL A 58 -7.66 -3.77 -5.57
CA VAL A 58 -7.74 -5.23 -5.53
C VAL A 58 -6.38 -5.78 -5.09
N CYS A 59 -6.41 -6.75 -4.19
CA CYS A 59 -5.21 -7.46 -3.79
C CYS A 59 -5.09 -8.73 -4.61
N LEU A 60 -4.01 -8.83 -5.39
CA LEU A 60 -3.79 -10.00 -6.23
C LEU A 60 -3.15 -11.13 -5.44
N ARG A 61 -2.30 -10.80 -4.48
CA ARG A 61 -1.53 -11.81 -3.78
C ARG A 61 -1.08 -11.23 -2.43
N LYS A 62 -1.12 -12.07 -1.44
CA LYS A 62 -0.62 -11.74 -0.11
C LYS A 62 -0.04 -13.01 0.49
N THR A 63 1.24 -12.98 0.81
CA THR A 63 1.90 -14.08 1.49
C THR A 63 2.08 -13.71 2.96
N GLY A 64 1.96 -14.67 3.82
CA GLY A 64 2.14 -14.45 5.24
C GLY A 64 0.91 -13.90 5.92
N GLY A 65 0.53 -14.52 7.03
CA GLY A 65 -0.68 -14.16 7.75
C GLY A 65 -0.59 -12.86 8.54
N ASN A 66 0.64 -12.36 8.72
CA ASN A 66 0.84 -11.14 9.50
C ASN A 66 0.71 -9.87 8.70
N VAL A 67 0.55 -9.97 7.40
CA VAL A 67 0.43 -8.81 6.54
C VAL A 67 -1.03 -8.49 6.33
N LEU A 68 -1.39 -7.24 6.55
CA LEU A 68 -2.76 -6.78 6.46
C LEU A 68 -2.89 -5.76 5.34
N VAL A 69 -3.92 -5.92 4.51
CA VAL A 69 -4.21 -5.01 3.41
C VAL A 69 -5.65 -4.56 3.57
N LYS A 70 -5.84 -3.32 3.95
CA LYS A 70 -7.15 -2.76 4.28
C LYS A 70 -7.42 -1.53 3.45
N LYS A 71 -8.67 -1.11 3.40
CA LYS A 71 -9.04 0.14 2.72
C LYS A 71 -10.08 0.88 3.55
N ASP A 72 -10.16 2.19 3.34
CA ASP A 72 -11.18 3.02 3.96
C ASP A 72 -12.30 3.35 2.95
N ALA A 73 -13.19 4.24 3.35
CA ALA A 73 -14.33 4.59 2.51
C ALA A 73 -13.93 5.36 1.23
N ASP A 74 -12.76 5.97 1.24
CA ASP A 74 -12.25 6.70 0.07
C ASP A 74 -11.33 5.84 -0.78
N ASN A 75 -11.29 4.54 -0.52
CA ASN A 75 -10.43 3.60 -1.22
C ASN A 75 -8.94 3.88 -1.06
N CYS A 76 -8.55 4.59 -0.01
CA CYS A 76 -7.17 4.61 0.40
C CYS A 76 -6.81 3.23 0.95
N VAL A 77 -5.67 2.71 0.54
CA VAL A 77 -5.23 1.38 0.96
C VAL A 77 -4.19 1.50 2.06
N TYR A 78 -4.29 0.64 3.04
CA TYR A 78 -3.39 0.61 4.18
C TYR A 78 -2.73 -0.75 4.24
N VAL A 79 -1.42 -0.75 4.20
CA VAL A 79 -0.62 -1.98 4.24
C VAL A 79 0.20 -1.96 5.50
N SER A 80 0.08 -3.01 6.29
CA SER A 80 0.73 -3.06 7.59
C SER A 80 1.03 -4.50 7.97
N SER A 81 1.74 -4.65 9.08
CA SER A 81 1.97 -5.95 9.68
C SER A 81 1.31 -5.97 11.05
N SER A 82 0.75 -7.11 11.41
CA SER A 82 0.22 -7.28 12.76
C SER A 82 1.32 -7.47 13.79
N SER A 83 2.54 -7.69 13.35
CA SER A 83 3.71 -7.76 14.21
C SER A 83 4.06 -6.38 14.71
N ASN A 84 4.62 -6.28 15.91
CA ASN A 84 5.08 -5.01 16.46
C ASN A 84 6.56 -4.77 16.19
N ASP A 85 7.19 -5.64 15.45
CA ASP A 85 8.61 -5.52 15.19
C ASP A 85 8.89 -4.43 14.17
N ASN A 86 10.07 -3.84 14.28
CA ASN A 86 10.55 -2.95 13.24
C ASN A 86 10.78 -3.75 11.98
N TYR A 87 10.24 -3.28 10.88
CA TYR A 87 10.42 -3.95 9.62
C TYR A 87 10.62 -2.90 8.52
N LYS A 88 11.06 -3.39 7.40
CA LYS A 88 11.31 -2.54 6.24
C LYS A 88 10.33 -2.91 5.15
N ILE A 89 9.82 -1.91 4.48
CA ILE A 89 8.92 -2.12 3.36
C ILE A 89 9.52 -1.48 2.13
N GLY A 90 9.65 -2.29 1.09
CA GLY A 90 9.97 -1.78 -0.23
C GLY A 90 8.70 -1.73 -1.04
N VAL A 91 8.52 -0.67 -1.80
CA VAL A 91 7.35 -0.51 -2.66
C VAL A 91 7.83 -0.30 -4.07
N SER A 92 7.46 -1.19 -4.97
CA SER A 92 7.72 -1.04 -6.40
C SER A 92 6.42 -0.74 -7.11
N CYS A 93 6.50 0.08 -8.14
CA CYS A 93 5.33 0.49 -8.90
C CYS A 93 5.52 0.12 -10.35
N ILE A 94 4.55 -0.59 -10.92
CA ILE A 94 4.55 -0.95 -12.33
C ILE A 94 3.31 -0.34 -12.95
N GLY A 95 3.50 0.33 -14.06
CA GLY A 95 2.40 0.98 -14.76
C GLY A 95 2.79 2.40 -15.09
N LYS A 96 2.22 2.89 -16.15
CA LYS A 96 2.52 4.24 -16.59
C LYS A 96 1.22 4.95 -16.84
N THR A 97 0.78 5.68 -15.86
CA THR A 97 -0.43 6.48 -15.97
C THR A 97 -0.04 7.95 -15.92
N VAL A 98 -0.49 8.67 -14.96
CA VAL A 98 -0.11 10.06 -14.79
C VAL A 98 0.75 10.18 -13.53
N ASP A 99 1.67 11.11 -13.56
CA ASP A 99 2.43 11.44 -12.36
C ASP A 99 1.45 11.94 -11.31
N ASP A 100 1.73 11.61 -10.06
CA ASP A 100 0.87 11.99 -8.94
C ASP A 100 -0.52 11.36 -9.00
N GLY A 101 -0.68 10.26 -9.72
CA GLY A 101 -1.94 9.53 -9.73
C GLY A 101 -2.27 8.89 -8.39
N ILE A 102 -1.24 8.55 -7.63
CA ILE A 102 -1.38 8.06 -6.26
C ILE A 102 -0.32 8.73 -5.39
N THR A 103 -0.57 8.74 -4.08
CA THR A 103 0.42 9.19 -3.11
C THR A 103 0.67 8.08 -2.11
N ILE A 104 1.90 8.00 -1.63
CA ILE A 104 2.30 7.02 -0.63
C ILE A 104 2.82 7.77 0.58
N SER A 105 2.29 7.43 1.74
CA SER A 105 2.68 8.07 2.99
C SER A 105 2.77 7.03 4.09
N ASN A 106 3.33 7.46 5.21
CA ASN A 106 3.46 6.63 6.40
C ASN A 106 2.65 7.30 7.50
N ILE A 107 1.79 6.54 8.15
CA ILE A 107 1.03 7.03 9.29
C ILE A 107 1.32 6.14 10.50
N SER A 108 1.07 6.69 11.69
CA SER A 108 1.31 5.93 12.91
C SER A 108 0.22 4.88 13.10
N LYS A 109 0.54 3.87 13.91
CA LYS A 109 -0.46 2.85 14.24
C LYS A 109 -1.64 3.44 14.98
N SER A 110 -1.40 4.41 15.87
CA SER A 110 -2.50 5.02 16.61
C SER A 110 -3.43 5.80 15.69
N GLU A 111 -2.87 6.48 14.70
CA GLU A 111 -3.70 7.16 13.71
C GLU A 111 -4.51 6.16 12.89
N TYR A 112 -3.87 5.07 12.49
CA TYR A 112 -4.53 4.03 11.71
C TYR A 112 -5.68 3.39 12.48
N GLU A 113 -5.50 3.18 13.77
CA GLU A 113 -6.53 2.52 14.58
C GLU A 113 -7.81 3.33 14.72
N GLU A 114 -7.75 4.63 14.43
CA GLU A 114 -8.92 5.48 14.45
C GLU A 114 -9.67 5.50 13.13
N ILE A 115 -9.16 4.84 12.11
CA ILE A 115 -9.77 4.81 10.79
C ILE A 115 -10.59 3.54 10.64
N SER A 116 -11.81 3.71 10.16
CA SER A 116 -12.67 2.56 9.89
C SER A 116 -12.24 1.93 8.57
N THR A 117 -11.81 0.68 8.61
CA THR A 117 -11.30 -0.01 7.42
C THR A 117 -11.97 -1.36 7.23
N THR A 118 -11.91 -1.85 6.01
CA THR A 118 -12.35 -3.19 5.64
C THR A 118 -11.26 -3.85 4.81
N ASP A 119 -11.38 -5.15 4.58
CA ASP A 119 -10.40 -5.85 3.77
C ASP A 119 -10.49 -5.41 2.31
N VAL A 120 -9.33 -5.29 1.67
CA VAL A 120 -9.29 -5.13 0.22
C VAL A 120 -9.64 -6.48 -0.39
N ALA A 121 -10.51 -6.45 -1.39
CA ALA A 121 -10.94 -7.68 -2.04
C ALA A 121 -9.76 -8.40 -2.67
N MET A 122 -9.74 -9.71 -2.52
CA MET A 122 -8.73 -10.56 -3.15
C MET A 122 -9.34 -11.23 -4.37
N ILE A 123 -8.52 -11.37 -5.39
CA ILE A 123 -8.91 -12.13 -6.58
C ILE A 123 -8.64 -13.59 -6.37
#